data_4f88bc9353d542ed348750ca7573da5b
#
_entry.id   4f88bc9353d542ed348750ca7573da5b
#
_cell.length_a   1.000
_cell.length_b   1.000
_cell.length_c   1.000
_cell.angle_alpha   90.00
_cell.angle_beta   90.00
_cell.angle_gamma   90.00
#
_symmetry.space_group_name_H-M   'P 1'
#
loop_
_entity.id
_entity.type
_entity.pdbx_description
1 polymer ?
#
loop_
_entity_poly.entity_id
_entity_poly.type
_entity_poly.pdbx_seq_one_letter_code
_entity_poly.pdbx_strand_id
1 'polypeptide(L)'
;MLHKNLLTILSVFMLLTSVLAQRHERMKPMQKMEELRKIKLIEILQMNEETSVKFFTRRYEHMKRIENLNQTGKEKMDQIDELLTGQKENSDQVLKKAIDEYLQIQENIMRERQNFLKSATEILTIEQMGKLVVFEEKFRNEVSGLLFRERFKKQRDN
;
A
#
# COMPACT_ATOMS: atom_id res chain seq x y z
N MET A 1 40.43 -37.10 -23.63
CA MET A 1 40.34 -35.82 -22.88
C MET A 1 39.08 -35.00 -23.18
N LEU A 2 38.45 -35.14 -24.35
CA LEU A 2 37.24 -34.36 -24.72
C LEU A 2 36.00 -34.66 -23.86
N HIS A 3 35.77 -35.90 -23.42
CA HIS A 3 34.57 -36.28 -22.68
C HIS A 3 34.51 -35.74 -21.24
N LYS A 4 35.65 -35.47 -20.59
CA LYS A 4 35.71 -34.88 -19.26
C LYS A 4 35.29 -33.39 -19.27
N ASN A 5 35.65 -32.67 -20.32
CA ASN A 5 35.32 -31.24 -20.44
C ASN A 5 33.84 -31.05 -20.83
N LEU A 6 33.24 -31.99 -21.55
CA LEU A 6 31.80 -31.92 -21.91
C LEU A 6 30.88 -32.12 -20.68
N LEU A 7 31.24 -33.01 -19.76
CA LEU A 7 30.51 -33.26 -18.52
C LEU A 7 30.55 -32.06 -17.55
N THR A 8 31.71 -31.37 -17.47
CA THR A 8 31.87 -30.18 -16.64
C THR A 8 31.08 -29.00 -17.19
N ILE A 9 31.01 -28.81 -18.51
CA ILE A 9 30.21 -27.73 -19.13
C ILE A 9 28.72 -27.99 -18.94
N LEU A 10 28.25 -29.23 -19.04
CA LEU A 10 26.85 -29.59 -18.82
C LEU A 10 26.41 -29.40 -17.35
N SER A 11 27.31 -29.69 -16.39
CA SER A 11 27.06 -29.48 -14.95
C SER A 11 26.96 -28.01 -14.59
N VAL A 12 27.79 -27.14 -15.19
CA VAL A 12 27.72 -25.68 -14.94
C VAL A 12 26.44 -25.08 -15.55
N PHE A 13 25.96 -25.58 -16.67
CA PHE A 13 24.76 -25.10 -17.32
C PHE A 13 23.49 -25.48 -16.52
N MET A 14 23.46 -26.66 -15.87
CA MET A 14 22.37 -27.09 -14.99
C MET A 14 22.27 -26.27 -13.68
N LEU A 15 23.40 -25.76 -13.16
CA LEU A 15 23.43 -24.93 -11.96
C LEU A 15 22.95 -23.49 -12.23
N LEU A 16 23.12 -22.98 -13.46
CA LEU A 16 22.68 -21.66 -13.88
C LEU A 16 21.14 -21.56 -14.05
N THR A 17 20.48 -22.64 -14.44
CA THR A 17 19.02 -22.66 -14.62
C THR A 17 18.26 -22.69 -13.31
N SER A 18 18.83 -23.22 -12.24
CA SER A 18 18.20 -23.25 -10.91
C SER A 18 18.20 -21.88 -10.20
N VAL A 19 19.10 -20.98 -10.54
CA VAL A 19 19.15 -19.62 -9.95
C VAL A 19 18.12 -18.69 -10.59
N LEU A 20 17.72 -18.91 -11.83
CA LEU A 20 16.70 -18.11 -12.52
C LEU A 20 15.27 -18.47 -12.12
N ALA A 21 15.04 -19.71 -11.64
CA ALA A 21 13.70 -20.17 -11.22
C ALA A 21 13.27 -19.69 -9.82
N GLN A 22 14.17 -19.16 -9.01
CA GLN A 22 13.86 -18.73 -7.61
C GLN A 22 13.53 -17.24 -7.45
N ARG A 23 13.56 -16.45 -8.52
CA ARG A 23 13.10 -15.06 -8.49
C ARG A 23 11.60 -14.92 -8.72
N HIS A 24 10.80 -15.79 -8.13
CA HIS A 24 9.42 -15.46 -7.86
C HIS A 24 9.45 -14.50 -6.65
N GLU A 25 9.60 -13.21 -6.93
CA GLU A 25 9.46 -12.15 -5.93
C GLU A 25 8.15 -12.40 -5.21
N ARG A 26 8.23 -12.87 -3.96
CA ARG A 26 7.05 -12.97 -3.10
C ARG A 26 6.52 -11.55 -2.95
N MET A 27 5.50 -11.21 -3.74
CA MET A 27 4.86 -9.91 -3.64
C MET A 27 4.57 -9.62 -2.17
N LYS A 28 4.98 -8.43 -1.72
CA LYS A 28 4.71 -8.01 -0.35
C LYS A 28 3.20 -8.05 -0.10
N PRO A 29 2.73 -8.38 1.11
CA PRO A 29 1.30 -8.50 1.40
C PRO A 29 0.48 -7.31 0.94
N MET A 30 1.02 -6.10 1.04
CA MET A 30 0.41 -4.86 0.56
C MET A 30 0.21 -4.85 -0.97
N GLN A 31 1.19 -5.34 -1.74
CA GLN A 31 1.09 -5.41 -3.20
C GLN A 31 0.01 -6.41 -3.64
N LYS A 32 -0.07 -7.57 -2.97
CA LYS A 32 -1.14 -8.54 -3.23
C LYS A 32 -2.53 -7.96 -2.95
N MET A 33 -2.65 -7.19 -1.89
CA MET A 33 -3.90 -6.52 -1.52
C MET A 33 -4.31 -5.47 -2.57
N GLU A 34 -3.35 -4.70 -3.11
CA GLU A 34 -3.61 -3.72 -4.17
C GLU A 34 -3.98 -4.39 -5.50
N GLU A 35 -3.34 -5.49 -5.86
CA GLU A 35 -3.72 -6.26 -7.06
C GLU A 35 -5.14 -6.82 -6.93
N LEU A 36 -5.49 -7.41 -5.77
CA LEU A 36 -6.84 -7.88 -5.51
C LEU A 36 -7.86 -6.74 -5.58
N ARG A 37 -7.55 -5.59 -5.00
CA ARG A 37 -8.39 -4.39 -5.04
C ARG A 37 -8.61 -3.91 -6.47
N LYS A 38 -7.57 -3.88 -7.29
CA LYS A 38 -7.66 -3.52 -8.71
C LYS A 38 -8.58 -4.45 -9.49
N ILE A 39 -8.42 -5.77 -9.32
CA ILE A 39 -9.27 -6.78 -9.95
C ILE A 39 -10.74 -6.57 -9.55
N LYS A 40 -11.02 -6.38 -8.27
CA LYS A 40 -12.38 -6.13 -7.77
C LYS A 40 -12.98 -4.83 -8.29
N LEU A 41 -12.19 -3.78 -8.42
CA LEU A 41 -12.66 -2.52 -9.01
C LEU A 41 -13.03 -2.68 -10.50
N ILE A 42 -12.25 -3.41 -11.28
CA ILE A 42 -12.57 -3.71 -12.68
C ILE A 42 -13.91 -4.45 -12.77
N GLU A 43 -14.10 -5.48 -11.95
CA GLU A 43 -15.30 -6.30 -11.89
C GLU A 43 -16.56 -5.47 -11.53
N ILE A 44 -16.47 -4.65 -10.48
CA ILE A 44 -17.60 -3.90 -9.94
C ILE A 44 -17.99 -2.71 -10.82
N LEU A 45 -16.99 -1.98 -11.32
CA LEU A 45 -17.24 -0.76 -12.09
C LEU A 45 -17.57 -1.02 -13.55
N GLN A 46 -17.23 -2.19 -14.09
CA GLN A 46 -17.52 -2.60 -15.47
C GLN A 46 -17.19 -1.49 -16.49
N MET A 47 -16.01 -0.89 -16.32
CA MET A 47 -15.52 0.19 -17.17
C MET A 47 -15.08 -0.36 -18.54
N ASN A 48 -15.28 0.42 -19.60
CA ASN A 48 -14.61 0.15 -20.88
C ASN A 48 -13.10 0.44 -20.77
N GLU A 49 -12.33 0.06 -21.78
CA GLU A 49 -10.88 0.17 -21.79
C GLU A 49 -10.40 1.61 -21.58
N GLU A 50 -10.96 2.57 -22.33
CA GLU A 50 -10.58 3.98 -22.24
C GLU A 50 -10.83 4.55 -20.84
N THR A 51 -12.00 4.30 -20.27
CA THR A 51 -12.38 4.71 -18.91
C THR A 51 -11.47 4.06 -17.88
N SER A 52 -11.16 2.77 -18.06
CA SER A 52 -10.27 2.02 -17.17
C SER A 52 -8.87 2.62 -17.13
N VAL A 53 -8.29 2.95 -18.30
CA VAL A 53 -6.97 3.57 -18.37
C VAL A 53 -6.94 4.90 -17.61
N LYS A 54 -7.91 5.79 -17.89
CA LYS A 54 -8.02 7.10 -17.23
C LYS A 54 -8.20 6.98 -15.72
N PHE A 55 -9.10 6.08 -15.29
CA PHE A 55 -9.38 5.85 -13.88
C PHE A 55 -8.17 5.29 -13.13
N PHE A 56 -7.53 4.23 -13.63
CA PHE A 56 -6.40 3.62 -12.95
C PHE A 56 -5.14 4.48 -12.96
N THR A 57 -4.92 5.32 -13.98
CA THR A 57 -3.85 6.32 -13.97
C THR A 57 -4.07 7.32 -12.84
N ARG A 58 -5.27 7.90 -12.73
CA ARG A 58 -5.61 8.85 -11.66
C ARG A 58 -5.56 8.21 -10.27
N ARG A 59 -6.03 6.95 -10.18
CA ARG A 59 -5.96 6.18 -8.94
C ARG A 59 -4.51 5.89 -8.51
N TYR A 60 -3.63 5.56 -9.44
CA TYR A 60 -2.20 5.33 -9.15
C TYR A 60 -1.55 6.59 -8.57
N GLU A 61 -1.78 7.74 -9.15
CA GLU A 61 -1.27 9.01 -8.63
C GLU A 61 -1.81 9.32 -7.23
N HIS A 62 -3.09 9.10 -7.00
CA HIS A 62 -3.71 9.22 -5.69
C HIS A 62 -3.04 8.30 -4.66
N MET A 63 -2.88 7.02 -4.98
CA MET A 63 -2.24 6.05 -4.09
C MET A 63 -0.81 6.44 -3.73
N LYS A 64 -0.04 6.95 -4.68
CA LYS A 64 1.31 7.45 -4.43
C LYS A 64 1.32 8.64 -3.47
N ARG A 65 0.37 9.59 -3.60
CA ARG A 65 0.25 10.71 -2.65
C ARG A 65 -0.17 10.25 -1.26
N ILE A 66 -1.09 9.31 -1.16
CA ILE A 66 -1.51 8.70 0.12
C ILE A 66 -0.35 7.95 0.78
N GLU A 67 0.44 7.20 0.02
CA GLU A 67 1.61 6.48 0.54
C GLU A 67 2.64 7.45 1.15
N ASN A 68 2.95 8.53 0.45
CA ASN A 68 3.86 9.58 0.97
C ASN A 68 3.33 10.22 2.25
N LEU A 69 2.03 10.57 2.29
CA LEU A 69 1.41 11.14 3.49
C LEU A 69 1.42 10.16 4.67
N ASN A 70 1.14 8.89 4.43
CA ASN A 70 1.19 7.85 5.47
C ASN A 70 2.62 7.65 5.99
N GLN A 71 3.64 7.69 5.11
CA GLN A 71 5.04 7.61 5.52
C GLN A 71 5.41 8.80 6.41
N THR A 72 5.07 10.03 6.00
CA THR A 72 5.31 11.23 6.81
C THR A 72 4.55 11.17 8.14
N GLY A 73 3.32 10.65 8.13
CA GLY A 73 2.52 10.46 9.35
C GLY A 73 3.16 9.46 10.33
N LYS A 74 3.75 8.38 9.80
CA LYS A 74 4.50 7.42 10.60
C LYS A 74 5.73 8.07 11.24
N GLU A 75 6.53 8.79 10.46
CA GLU A 75 7.73 9.50 10.98
C GLU A 75 7.37 10.49 12.10
N LYS A 76 6.22 11.19 11.97
CA LYS A 76 5.74 12.08 13.03
C LYS A 76 5.25 11.32 14.26
N MET A 77 4.62 10.18 14.10
CA MET A 77 4.22 9.32 15.22
C MET A 77 5.45 8.78 15.97
N ASP A 78 6.47 8.31 15.23
CA ASP A 78 7.74 7.85 15.81
C ASP A 78 8.43 8.99 16.59
N GLN A 79 8.42 10.22 16.05
CA GLN A 79 8.92 11.42 16.73
C GLN A 79 8.16 11.71 18.04
N ILE A 80 6.83 11.60 18.04
CA ILE A 80 6.01 11.79 19.25
C ILE A 80 6.38 10.74 20.31
N ASP A 81 6.53 9.47 19.91
CA ASP A 81 6.89 8.38 20.79
C ASP A 81 8.29 8.60 21.40
N GLU A 82 9.27 9.03 20.62
CA GLU A 82 10.60 9.41 21.10
C GLU A 82 10.54 10.56 22.12
N LEU A 83 9.71 11.57 21.90
CA LEU A 83 9.53 12.70 22.82
C LEU A 83 8.88 12.25 24.15
N LEU A 84 8.00 11.27 24.11
CA LEU A 84 7.34 10.74 25.31
C LEU A 84 8.23 9.77 26.12
N THR A 85 9.07 8.99 25.43
CA THR A 85 9.93 7.96 26.07
C THR A 85 11.32 8.48 26.42
N GLY A 86 11.76 9.57 25.79
CA GLY A 86 13.07 10.19 26.04
C GLY A 86 13.18 10.81 27.43
N GLN A 87 14.34 10.61 28.09
CA GLN A 87 14.64 11.16 29.43
C GLN A 87 14.93 12.68 29.42
N LYS A 88 14.86 13.35 28.26
CA LYS A 88 15.05 14.79 28.18
C LYS A 88 13.75 15.49 28.56
N GLU A 89 13.87 16.52 29.37
CA GLU A 89 12.80 17.49 29.69
C GLU A 89 12.35 18.19 28.39
N ASN A 90 11.55 17.47 27.59
CA ASN A 90 10.96 18.02 26.37
C ASN A 90 9.92 19.05 26.81
N SER A 91 10.05 20.29 26.35
CA SER A 91 9.03 21.29 26.65
C SER A 91 7.70 20.85 26.04
N ASP A 92 6.60 21.02 26.76
CA ASP A 92 5.23 20.77 26.28
C ASP A 92 4.97 21.42 24.91
N GLN A 93 5.68 22.50 24.62
CA GLN A 93 5.63 23.19 23.33
C GLN A 93 6.12 22.32 22.16
N VAL A 94 7.22 21.58 22.33
CA VAL A 94 7.80 20.70 21.29
C VAL A 94 6.86 19.54 21.03
N LEU A 95 6.37 18.91 22.09
CA LEU A 95 5.40 17.81 21.99
C LEU A 95 4.10 18.27 21.34
N LYS A 96 3.56 19.43 21.77
CA LYS A 96 2.35 20.01 21.16
C LYS A 96 2.53 20.26 19.67
N LYS A 97 3.67 20.84 19.25
CA LYS A 97 3.97 21.07 17.84
C LYS A 97 3.98 19.78 17.04
N ALA A 98 4.63 18.71 17.55
CA ALA A 98 4.67 17.41 16.88
C ALA A 98 3.26 16.80 16.72
N ILE A 99 2.40 16.93 17.73
CA ILE A 99 1.01 16.51 17.69
C ILE A 99 0.22 17.29 16.63
N ASP A 100 0.34 18.63 16.63
CA ASP A 100 -0.35 19.49 15.67
C ASP A 100 0.07 19.14 14.22
N GLU A 101 1.36 18.90 13.97
CA GLU A 101 1.87 18.47 12.67
C GLU A 101 1.31 17.10 12.26
N TYR A 102 1.23 16.14 13.19
CA TYR A 102 0.60 14.84 12.93
C TYR A 102 -0.87 14.98 12.57
N LEU A 103 -1.64 15.77 13.30
CA LEU A 103 -3.04 16.02 13.02
C LEU A 103 -3.25 16.66 11.64
N GLN A 104 -2.38 17.61 11.26
CA GLN A 104 -2.41 18.22 9.93
C GLN A 104 -2.17 17.19 8.80
N ILE A 105 -1.29 16.20 9.03
CA ILE A 105 -1.07 15.10 8.07
C ILE A 105 -2.34 14.25 7.95
N GLN A 106 -3.05 13.94 9.04
CA GLN A 106 -4.31 13.19 9.01
C GLN A 106 -5.39 13.94 8.21
N GLU A 107 -5.49 15.25 8.37
CA GLU A 107 -6.38 16.09 7.57
C GLU A 107 -6.02 16.06 6.08
N ASN A 108 -4.73 16.12 5.75
CA ASN A 108 -4.26 16.04 4.37
C ASN A 108 -4.59 14.69 3.73
N ILE A 109 -4.46 13.58 4.46
CA ILE A 109 -4.87 12.24 4.01
C ILE A 109 -6.38 12.22 3.70
N MET A 110 -7.20 12.77 4.58
CA MET A 110 -8.65 12.86 4.37
C MET A 110 -8.97 13.70 3.13
N ARG A 111 -8.34 14.86 2.99
CA ARG A 111 -8.51 15.77 1.85
C ARG A 111 -8.10 15.11 0.53
N GLU A 112 -6.98 14.40 0.51
CA GLU A 112 -6.52 13.68 -0.69
C GLU A 112 -7.52 12.60 -1.13
N ARG A 113 -8.11 11.86 -0.18
CA ARG A 113 -9.17 10.88 -0.48
C ARG A 113 -10.41 11.54 -1.09
N GLN A 114 -10.84 12.67 -0.52
CA GLN A 114 -11.98 13.42 -1.05
C GLN A 114 -11.70 13.98 -2.44
N ASN A 115 -10.49 14.50 -2.67
CA ASN A 115 -10.08 15.03 -3.97
C ASN A 115 -10.07 13.93 -5.04
N PHE A 116 -9.58 12.73 -4.70
CA PHE A 116 -9.65 11.59 -5.61
C PHE A 116 -11.10 11.26 -5.99
N LEU A 117 -12.00 11.12 -5.02
CA LEU A 117 -13.40 10.83 -5.30
C LEU A 117 -14.07 11.93 -6.15
N LYS A 118 -13.82 13.21 -5.82
CA LYS A 118 -14.32 14.32 -6.63
C LYS A 118 -13.79 14.25 -8.07
N SER A 119 -12.51 14.01 -8.25
CA SER A 119 -11.91 13.91 -9.58
C SER A 119 -12.39 12.69 -10.39
N ALA A 120 -12.76 11.61 -9.72
CA ALA A 120 -13.31 10.41 -10.36
C ALA A 120 -14.68 10.66 -11.00
N THR A 121 -15.44 11.68 -10.55
CA THR A 121 -16.73 12.06 -11.18
C THR A 121 -16.59 12.55 -12.62
N GLU A 122 -15.39 12.99 -13.03
CA GLU A 122 -15.11 13.38 -14.40
C GLU A 122 -14.92 12.19 -15.35
N ILE A 123 -14.73 10.98 -14.79
CA ILE A 123 -14.40 9.77 -15.54
C ILE A 123 -15.52 8.73 -15.45
N LEU A 124 -16.14 8.61 -14.29
CA LEU A 124 -17.10 7.58 -13.95
C LEU A 124 -18.53 8.12 -14.04
N THR A 125 -19.47 7.25 -14.43
CA THR A 125 -20.91 7.55 -14.32
C THR A 125 -21.32 7.65 -12.85
N ILE A 126 -22.50 8.25 -12.59
CA ILE A 126 -23.02 8.37 -11.22
C ILE A 126 -23.22 7.00 -10.55
N GLU A 127 -23.64 5.98 -11.30
CA GLU A 127 -23.77 4.61 -10.82
C GLU A 127 -22.42 4.01 -10.46
N GLN A 128 -21.41 4.16 -11.32
CA GLN A 128 -20.05 3.73 -11.04
C GLN A 128 -19.44 4.45 -9.84
N MET A 129 -19.71 5.74 -9.68
CA MET A 129 -19.30 6.50 -8.50
C MET A 129 -19.93 5.96 -7.22
N GLY A 130 -21.23 5.64 -7.22
CA GLY A 130 -21.89 5.01 -6.08
C GLY A 130 -21.24 3.66 -5.72
N LYS A 131 -20.97 2.81 -6.72
CA LYS A 131 -20.28 1.52 -6.55
C LYS A 131 -18.86 1.72 -5.98
N LEU A 132 -18.10 2.71 -6.49
CA LEU A 132 -16.77 3.04 -6.01
C LEU A 132 -16.77 3.43 -4.54
N VAL A 133 -17.64 4.36 -4.13
CA VAL A 133 -17.72 4.84 -2.73
C VAL A 133 -18.03 3.69 -1.77
N VAL A 134 -19.03 2.86 -2.11
CA VAL A 134 -19.41 1.70 -1.30
C VAL A 134 -18.27 0.68 -1.21
N PHE A 135 -17.61 0.42 -2.33
CA PHE A 135 -16.48 -0.51 -2.37
C PHE A 135 -15.30 -0.03 -1.53
N GLU A 136 -14.90 1.23 -1.68
CA GLU A 136 -13.77 1.80 -0.92
C GLU A 136 -13.99 1.75 0.59
N GLU A 137 -15.23 2.01 1.05
CA GLU A 137 -15.58 1.92 2.46
C GLU A 137 -15.52 0.49 2.99
N LYS A 138 -16.17 -0.45 2.28
CA LYS A 138 -16.17 -1.87 2.67
C LYS A 138 -14.76 -2.46 2.67
N PHE A 139 -13.99 -2.20 1.61
CA PHE A 139 -12.62 -2.72 1.48
C PHE A 139 -11.71 -2.20 2.60
N ARG A 140 -11.82 -0.93 2.96
CA ARG A 140 -11.06 -0.34 4.08
C ARG A 140 -11.39 -1.02 5.41
N ASN A 141 -12.66 -1.27 5.67
CA ASN A 141 -13.12 -1.90 6.90
C ASN A 141 -12.66 -3.36 6.97
N GLU A 142 -12.73 -4.11 5.87
CA GLU A 142 -12.23 -5.49 5.79
C GLU A 142 -10.72 -5.58 6.02
N VAL A 143 -9.94 -4.73 5.36
CA VAL A 143 -8.48 -4.70 5.51
C VAL A 143 -8.08 -4.33 6.94
N SER A 144 -8.74 -3.33 7.52
CA SER A 144 -8.49 -2.94 8.92
C SER A 144 -8.80 -4.08 9.89
N GLY A 145 -9.90 -4.80 9.65
CA GLY A 145 -10.28 -5.97 10.45
C GLY A 145 -9.30 -7.14 10.34
N LEU A 146 -8.76 -7.40 9.14
CA LEU A 146 -7.74 -8.44 8.93
C LEU A 146 -6.43 -8.10 9.64
N LEU A 147 -5.94 -6.87 9.49
CA LEU A 147 -4.70 -6.41 10.14
C LEU A 147 -4.82 -6.45 11.67
N PHE A 148 -5.99 -6.11 12.21
CA PHE A 148 -6.25 -6.19 13.63
C PHE A 148 -6.16 -7.63 14.14
N ARG A 149 -6.83 -8.59 13.47
CA ARG A 149 -6.81 -10.01 13.83
C ARG A 149 -5.40 -10.60 13.78
N GLU A 150 -4.60 -10.27 12.77
CA GLU A 150 -3.22 -10.75 12.65
C GLU A 150 -2.33 -10.25 13.80
N ARG A 151 -2.49 -8.97 14.21
CA ARG A 151 -1.73 -8.42 15.35
C ARG A 151 -2.06 -9.15 16.65
N PHE A 152 -3.33 -9.41 16.93
CA PHE A 152 -3.74 -10.14 18.15
C PHE A 152 -3.29 -11.60 18.12
N LYS A 153 -3.31 -12.26 16.96
CA LYS A 153 -2.78 -13.61 16.83
C LYS A 153 -1.29 -13.66 17.17
N LYS A 154 -0.50 -12.74 16.63
CA LYS A 154 0.95 -12.65 16.88
C LYS A 154 1.30 -12.34 18.34
N GLN A 155 0.47 -11.55 19.04
CA GLN A 155 0.65 -11.27 20.48
C GLN A 155 0.31 -12.45 21.37
N ARG A 156 -0.57 -13.35 20.95
CA ARG A 156 -0.96 -14.54 21.71
C ARG A 156 0.01 -15.71 21.53
N ASP A 157 0.70 -15.75 20.39
CA ASP A 157 1.64 -16.82 20.03
C ASP A 157 3.09 -16.53 20.51
N ASN A 158 3.35 -15.37 21.14
CA ASN A 158 4.59 -14.98 21.83
C ASN A 158 4.42 -14.98 23.34
#